data_6af20e05aef0220245dd6c532e9da176
#
_entry.id   6af20e05aef0220245dd6c532e9da176
#
_cell.length_a   1.000
_cell.length_b   1.000
_cell.length_c   1.000
_cell.angle_alpha   90.00
_cell.angle_beta   90.00
_cell.angle_gamma   90.00
#
_symmetry.space_group_name_H-M   'P 1'
#
loop_
_entity.id
_entity.type
_entity.pdbx_description
1 polymer ?
#
loop_
_entity_poly.entity_id
_entity_poly.type
_entity_poly.pdbx_seq_one_letter_code
_entity_poly.pdbx_strand_id
1 'polypeptide(L)'
;MTIPNESILINTLILQEAKESSAVENIITTHDELYKADAELRSFAASASTKEVVMYADALKRGFDLIRKNKIITLGNIKEIQSVLERNKAGFRSVPGTSLQNQRQEIVYTPPQHPDDIQRFMDNLVVYINDDAIEDIDPLIKLAIIHHQFESIHPFYDGNGRTGRIINSLYLVIKDLLDLPILYLSRYIIQNKGEYYRLIQSVRDSGDWESWVLYILRGIDATATE
;
A
#
# COMPACT_ATOMS: atom_id res chain seq x y z
N MET A 1 11.50 -19.32 24.90
CA MET A 1 10.07 -19.03 25.19
C MET A 1 9.34 -19.27 23.89
N THR A 2 8.58 -20.35 23.75
CA THR A 2 7.82 -20.66 22.54
C THR A 2 6.54 -19.83 22.55
N ILE A 3 6.29 -19.04 21.50
CA ILE A 3 5.02 -18.31 21.34
C ILE A 3 3.91 -19.35 21.20
N PRO A 4 2.88 -19.36 22.06
CA PRO A 4 1.92 -20.47 22.11
C PRO A 4 1.06 -20.62 20.85
N ASN A 5 1.00 -19.58 19.99
CA ASN A 5 0.25 -19.63 18.74
C ASN A 5 0.80 -18.58 17.74
N GLU A 6 1.60 -19.03 16.80
CA GLU A 6 2.20 -18.21 15.76
C GLU A 6 1.16 -17.45 14.93
N SER A 7 0.00 -18.05 14.66
CA SER A 7 -1.05 -17.42 13.87
C SER A 7 -1.66 -16.19 14.56
N ILE A 8 -1.74 -16.19 15.91
CA ILE A 8 -2.21 -15.02 16.65
C ILE A 8 -1.23 -13.87 16.53
N LEU A 9 0.08 -14.15 16.64
CA LEU A 9 1.09 -13.13 16.48
C LEU A 9 1.02 -12.52 15.08
N ILE A 10 1.01 -13.34 14.04
CA ILE A 10 0.94 -12.88 12.64
C ILE A 10 -0.31 -12.02 12.42
N ASN A 11 -1.47 -12.45 12.91
CA ASN A 11 -2.71 -11.66 12.81
C ASN A 11 -2.59 -10.30 13.51
N THR A 12 -1.99 -10.27 14.71
CA THR A 12 -1.78 -9.02 15.45
C THR A 12 -0.88 -8.05 14.69
N LEU A 13 0.22 -8.54 14.10
CA LEU A 13 1.14 -7.73 13.32
C LEU A 13 0.49 -7.17 12.04
N ILE A 14 -0.33 -7.99 11.36
CA ILE A 14 -1.10 -7.55 10.18
C ILE A 14 -2.11 -6.46 10.57
N LEU A 15 -2.82 -6.61 11.69
CA LEU A 15 -3.78 -5.60 12.17
C LEU A 15 -3.08 -4.30 12.58
N GLN A 16 -1.87 -4.38 13.11
CA GLN A 16 -1.08 -3.19 13.44
C GLN A 16 -0.67 -2.42 12.18
N GLU A 17 -0.14 -3.09 11.16
CA GLU A 17 0.15 -2.46 9.86
C GLU A 17 -1.12 -1.88 9.22
N ALA A 18 -2.23 -2.63 9.26
CA ALA A 18 -3.51 -2.18 8.74
C ALA A 18 -3.98 -0.87 9.39
N LYS A 19 -3.81 -0.75 10.71
CA LYS A 19 -4.15 0.47 11.45
C LYS A 19 -3.27 1.64 11.04
N GLU A 20 -1.96 1.45 11.02
CA GLU A 20 -1.02 2.51 10.65
C GLU A 20 -1.21 2.94 9.18
N SER A 21 -1.38 2.00 8.27
CA SER A 21 -1.65 2.30 6.85
C SER A 21 -2.95 3.08 6.67
N SER A 22 -4.02 2.69 7.35
CA SER A 22 -5.29 3.41 7.28
C SER A 22 -5.21 4.81 7.90
N ALA A 23 -4.39 4.99 8.95
CA ALA A 23 -4.17 6.28 9.58
C ALA A 23 -3.46 7.29 8.65
N VAL A 24 -2.65 6.83 7.68
CA VAL A 24 -2.10 7.70 6.63
C VAL A 24 -3.23 8.42 5.88
N GLU A 25 -4.36 7.75 5.65
CA GLU A 25 -5.55 8.30 4.98
C GLU A 25 -6.56 8.93 5.96
N ASN A 26 -6.14 9.21 7.20
CA ASN A 26 -6.99 9.75 8.28
C ASN A 26 -8.14 8.82 8.72
N ILE A 27 -8.04 7.53 8.44
CA ILE A 27 -8.96 6.50 8.93
C ILE A 27 -8.43 6.03 10.28
N ILE A 28 -9.05 6.51 11.37
CA ILE A 28 -8.53 6.33 12.72
C ILE A 28 -9.43 5.36 13.50
N THR A 29 -8.80 4.39 14.16
CA THR A 29 -9.43 3.45 15.09
C THR A 29 -8.49 3.13 16.26
N THR A 30 -9.02 2.56 17.33
CA THR A 30 -8.24 2.15 18.49
C THR A 30 -7.87 0.67 18.42
N HIS A 31 -6.82 0.27 19.15
CA HIS A 31 -6.46 -1.14 19.27
C HIS A 31 -7.60 -1.96 19.89
N ASP A 32 -8.28 -1.41 20.92
CA ASP A 32 -9.39 -2.09 21.58
C ASP A 32 -10.56 -2.37 20.64
N GLU A 33 -10.90 -1.42 19.76
CA GLU A 33 -11.94 -1.61 18.74
C GLU A 33 -11.55 -2.67 17.72
N LEU A 34 -10.27 -2.67 17.28
CA LEU A 34 -9.76 -3.64 16.31
C LEU A 34 -9.76 -5.06 16.89
N TYR A 35 -9.24 -5.25 18.11
CA TYR A 35 -9.20 -6.58 18.72
C TYR A 35 -10.60 -7.11 19.05
N LYS A 36 -11.53 -6.25 19.44
CA LYS A 36 -12.94 -6.64 19.59
C LYS A 36 -13.56 -7.05 18.26
N ALA A 37 -13.34 -6.28 17.20
CA ALA A 37 -13.87 -6.59 15.88
C ALA A 37 -13.30 -7.90 15.30
N ASP A 38 -12.03 -8.20 15.54
CA ASP A 38 -11.38 -9.45 15.12
C ASP A 38 -11.87 -10.65 15.97
N ALA A 39 -11.95 -10.49 17.30
CA ALA A 39 -12.39 -11.55 18.23
C ALA A 39 -13.88 -11.89 18.10
N GLU A 40 -14.74 -10.92 17.85
CA GLU A 40 -16.20 -11.08 17.72
C GLU A 40 -16.66 -11.41 16.29
N LEU A 41 -15.76 -11.96 15.44
CA LEU A 41 -16.08 -12.36 14.07
C LEU A 41 -16.79 -11.23 13.28
N ARG A 42 -16.22 -10.00 13.34
CA ARG A 42 -16.72 -8.84 12.57
C ARG A 42 -18.07 -8.31 13.05
N SER A 43 -18.20 -8.09 14.34
CA SER A 43 -19.37 -7.52 14.99
C SER A 43 -20.02 -6.40 14.17
N PHE A 44 -21.35 -6.44 14.04
CA PHE A 44 -22.17 -5.38 13.41
C PHE A 44 -21.97 -4.02 14.09
N ALA A 45 -21.47 -4.00 15.32
CA ALA A 45 -21.27 -2.82 16.16
C ALA A 45 -19.94 -2.07 15.89
N ALA A 46 -19.03 -2.60 15.03
CA ALA A 46 -17.78 -1.93 14.74
C ALA A 46 -18.01 -0.61 13.96
N SER A 47 -17.22 0.43 14.28
CA SER A 47 -17.24 1.72 13.56
C SER A 47 -16.88 1.55 12.08
N ALA A 48 -17.24 2.52 11.24
CA ALA A 48 -16.85 2.51 9.82
C ALA A 48 -15.33 2.42 9.66
N SER A 49 -14.58 3.23 10.41
CA SER A 49 -13.11 3.23 10.40
C SER A 49 -12.53 1.87 10.81
N THR A 50 -13.09 1.23 11.83
CA THR A 50 -12.65 -0.11 12.26
C THR A 50 -12.88 -1.15 11.17
N LYS A 51 -14.01 -1.10 10.47
CA LYS A 51 -14.32 -1.99 9.34
C LYS A 51 -13.32 -1.79 8.19
N GLU A 52 -12.95 -0.56 7.87
CA GLU A 52 -11.95 -0.28 6.82
C GLU A 52 -10.57 -0.83 7.17
N VAL A 53 -10.15 -0.73 8.44
CA VAL A 53 -8.88 -1.31 8.89
C VAL A 53 -8.90 -2.84 8.81
N VAL A 54 -10.01 -3.48 9.17
CA VAL A 54 -10.17 -4.95 9.02
C VAL A 54 -10.12 -5.33 7.54
N MET A 55 -10.75 -4.55 6.65
CA MET A 55 -10.70 -4.81 5.20
C MET A 55 -9.28 -4.69 4.65
N TYR A 56 -8.46 -3.75 5.14
CA TYR A 56 -7.05 -3.70 4.79
C TYR A 56 -6.32 -4.99 5.18
N ALA A 57 -6.51 -5.49 6.39
CA ALA A 57 -5.90 -6.73 6.85
C ALA A 57 -6.32 -7.93 5.98
N ASP A 58 -7.60 -8.00 5.60
CA ASP A 58 -8.11 -9.04 4.69
C ASP A 58 -7.50 -8.91 3.29
N ALA A 59 -7.39 -7.67 2.76
CA ALA A 59 -6.80 -7.39 1.45
C ALA A 59 -5.30 -7.78 1.42
N LEU A 60 -4.56 -7.50 2.49
CA LEU A 60 -3.15 -7.88 2.64
C LEU A 60 -2.99 -9.40 2.66
N LYS A 61 -3.79 -10.12 3.48
CA LYS A 61 -3.81 -11.59 3.52
C LYS A 61 -4.14 -12.17 2.15
N ARG A 62 -5.18 -11.63 1.50
CA ARG A 62 -5.59 -12.08 0.16
C ARG A 62 -4.46 -11.87 -0.86
N GLY A 63 -3.83 -10.71 -0.87
CA GLY A 63 -2.69 -10.41 -1.73
C GLY A 63 -1.55 -11.41 -1.52
N PHE A 64 -1.22 -11.71 -0.28
CA PHE A 64 -0.19 -12.69 0.06
C PHE A 64 -0.54 -14.09 -0.47
N ASP A 65 -1.77 -14.55 -0.30
CA ASP A 65 -2.22 -15.85 -0.83
C ASP A 65 -2.12 -15.93 -2.36
N LEU A 66 -2.38 -14.82 -3.05
CA LEU A 66 -2.31 -14.75 -4.52
C LEU A 66 -0.88 -14.86 -5.04
N ILE A 67 0.11 -14.25 -4.35
CA ILE A 67 1.49 -14.18 -4.86
C ILE A 67 2.38 -15.33 -4.37
N ARG A 68 2.07 -15.96 -3.23
CA ARG A 68 2.98 -16.86 -2.54
C ARG A 68 3.42 -18.09 -3.37
N LYS A 69 2.62 -18.50 -4.37
CA LYS A 69 2.93 -19.68 -5.21
C LYS A 69 3.84 -19.33 -6.38
N ASN A 70 3.51 -18.24 -7.08
CA ASN A 70 4.14 -17.90 -8.35
C ASN A 70 5.15 -16.77 -8.22
N LYS A 71 5.19 -16.09 -7.07
CA LYS A 71 6.04 -14.93 -6.79
C LYS A 71 5.97 -13.84 -7.87
N ILE A 72 4.78 -13.57 -8.37
CA ILE A 72 4.50 -12.51 -9.34
C ILE A 72 3.28 -11.69 -8.90
N ILE A 73 3.30 -10.39 -9.22
CA ILE A 73 2.14 -9.50 -9.10
C ILE A 73 1.56 -9.28 -10.50
N THR A 74 0.27 -9.49 -10.65
CA THR A 74 -0.46 -9.23 -11.90
C THR A 74 -1.48 -8.11 -11.73
N LEU A 75 -1.97 -7.53 -12.83
CA LEU A 75 -3.09 -6.58 -12.78
C LEU A 75 -4.32 -7.19 -12.10
N GLY A 76 -4.57 -8.48 -12.34
CA GLY A 76 -5.66 -9.21 -11.67
C GLY A 76 -5.49 -9.22 -10.16
N ASN A 77 -4.28 -9.51 -9.67
CA ASN A 77 -3.98 -9.47 -8.23
C ASN A 77 -4.21 -8.08 -7.64
N ILE A 78 -3.73 -7.01 -8.30
CA ILE A 78 -3.88 -5.63 -7.84
C ILE A 78 -5.36 -5.25 -7.76
N LYS A 79 -6.15 -5.55 -8.80
CA LYS A 79 -7.60 -5.30 -8.82
C LYS A 79 -8.33 -6.11 -7.74
N GLU A 80 -7.93 -7.34 -7.49
CA GLU A 80 -8.53 -8.18 -6.45
C GLU A 80 -8.23 -7.65 -5.04
N ILE A 81 -6.98 -7.27 -4.77
CA ILE A 81 -6.58 -6.63 -3.50
C ILE A 81 -7.45 -5.40 -3.24
N GLN A 82 -7.55 -4.49 -4.21
CA GLN A 82 -8.36 -3.28 -4.07
C GLN A 82 -9.85 -3.61 -3.92
N SER A 83 -10.35 -4.63 -4.62
CA SER A 83 -11.76 -5.02 -4.50
C SER A 83 -12.13 -5.55 -3.12
N VAL A 84 -11.20 -6.24 -2.43
CA VAL A 84 -11.35 -6.66 -1.04
C VAL A 84 -11.31 -5.46 -0.11
N LEU A 85 -10.33 -4.57 -0.32
CA LEU A 85 -10.11 -3.37 0.48
C LEU A 85 -11.34 -2.44 0.48
N GLU A 86 -11.91 -2.17 -0.70
CA GLU A 86 -13.02 -1.21 -0.89
C GLU A 86 -14.39 -1.88 -1.00
N ARG A 87 -14.44 -3.21 -0.92
CA ARG A 87 -15.67 -4.00 -1.04
C ARG A 87 -16.48 -3.69 -2.32
N ASN A 88 -15.77 -3.37 -3.39
CA ASN A 88 -16.36 -3.13 -4.71
C ASN A 88 -15.52 -3.77 -5.82
N LYS A 89 -16.08 -3.87 -7.01
CA LYS A 89 -15.43 -4.45 -8.20
C LYS A 89 -15.36 -3.45 -9.36
N ALA A 90 -15.24 -2.17 -9.06
CA ALA A 90 -15.22 -1.13 -10.09
C ALA A 90 -13.99 -1.25 -11.02
N GLY A 91 -12.89 -1.82 -10.54
CA GLY A 91 -11.64 -1.88 -11.30
C GLY A 91 -10.98 -0.52 -11.44
N PHE A 92 -10.17 -0.34 -12.47
CA PHE A 92 -9.53 0.95 -12.74
C PHE A 92 -10.59 1.99 -13.13
N ARG A 93 -10.35 3.24 -12.72
CA ARG A 93 -11.24 4.35 -13.04
C ARG A 93 -11.33 4.57 -14.55
N SER A 94 -12.53 4.80 -15.02
CA SER A 94 -12.84 5.01 -16.44
C SER A 94 -13.43 6.39 -16.72
N VAL A 95 -13.75 7.16 -15.68
CA VAL A 95 -14.30 8.50 -15.78
C VAL A 95 -13.23 9.51 -15.38
N PRO A 96 -12.96 10.55 -16.21
CA PRO A 96 -12.02 11.61 -15.87
C PRO A 96 -12.54 12.48 -14.74
N GLY A 97 -11.66 13.34 -14.18
CA GLY A 97 -12.00 14.30 -13.11
C GLY A 97 -11.30 14.02 -11.78
N THR A 98 -10.53 12.93 -11.68
CA THR A 98 -9.72 12.67 -10.48
C THR A 98 -8.60 13.69 -10.35
N SER A 99 -8.48 14.32 -9.19
CA SER A 99 -7.36 15.19 -8.81
C SER A 99 -6.97 14.94 -7.36
N LEU A 100 -5.69 15.07 -7.05
CA LEU A 100 -5.19 15.01 -5.67
C LEU A 100 -5.12 16.42 -5.12
N GLN A 101 -5.65 16.61 -3.92
CA GLN A 101 -5.77 17.92 -3.28
C GLN A 101 -5.04 17.91 -1.94
N ASN A 102 -4.50 19.07 -1.58
CA ASN A 102 -3.97 19.30 -0.25
C ASN A 102 -5.09 19.61 0.77
N GLN A 103 -4.71 19.86 2.03
CA GLN A 103 -5.65 20.20 3.10
C GLN A 103 -6.43 21.50 2.85
N ARG A 104 -5.96 22.37 1.94
CA ARG A 104 -6.61 23.61 1.53
C ARG A 104 -7.52 23.42 0.32
N GLN A 105 -7.73 22.18 -0.13
CA GLN A 105 -8.48 21.83 -1.35
C GLN A 105 -7.84 22.37 -2.64
N GLU A 106 -6.57 22.72 -2.61
CA GLU A 106 -5.82 23.11 -3.81
C GLU A 106 -5.34 21.85 -4.53
N ILE A 107 -5.52 21.80 -5.85
CA ILE A 107 -5.05 20.67 -6.67
C ILE A 107 -3.51 20.68 -6.69
N VAL A 108 -2.91 19.63 -6.15
CA VAL A 108 -1.45 19.45 -6.13
C VAL A 108 -0.96 18.52 -7.24
N TYR A 109 -1.83 17.64 -7.72
CA TYR A 109 -1.50 16.72 -8.80
C TYR A 109 -2.75 16.25 -9.54
N THR A 110 -2.65 16.15 -10.86
CA THR A 110 -3.68 15.57 -11.73
C THR A 110 -3.12 14.29 -12.36
N PRO A 111 -3.54 13.11 -11.89
CA PRO A 111 -3.09 11.83 -12.45
C PRO A 111 -3.64 11.63 -13.87
N PRO A 112 -3.17 10.61 -14.63
CA PRO A 112 -3.69 10.28 -15.95
C PRO A 112 -5.21 10.22 -15.96
N GLN A 113 -5.86 10.86 -16.92
CA GLN A 113 -7.34 10.97 -16.97
C GLN A 113 -7.97 9.96 -17.92
N HIS A 114 -7.25 9.54 -18.95
CA HIS A 114 -7.78 8.64 -19.96
C HIS A 114 -7.64 7.17 -19.52
N PRO A 115 -8.69 6.33 -19.62
CA PRO A 115 -8.63 4.92 -19.19
C PRO A 115 -7.53 4.11 -19.87
N ASP A 116 -7.28 4.35 -21.17
CA ASP A 116 -6.24 3.64 -21.90
C ASP A 116 -4.83 3.99 -21.40
N ASP A 117 -4.59 5.25 -20.98
CA ASP A 117 -3.33 5.64 -20.37
C ASP A 117 -3.15 4.97 -19.01
N ILE A 118 -4.21 4.93 -18.19
CA ILE A 118 -4.19 4.24 -16.90
C ILE A 118 -3.85 2.76 -17.12
N GLN A 119 -4.55 2.10 -18.04
CA GLN A 119 -4.30 0.69 -18.34
C GLN A 119 -2.84 0.49 -18.82
N ARG A 120 -2.38 1.28 -19.77
CA ARG A 120 -1.01 1.21 -20.31
C ARG A 120 0.07 1.43 -19.25
N PHE A 121 -0.12 2.42 -18.36
CA PHE A 121 0.84 2.68 -17.29
C PHE A 121 0.84 1.57 -16.24
N MET A 122 -0.33 1.00 -15.93
CA MET A 122 -0.42 -0.14 -15.01
C MET A 122 0.16 -1.42 -15.62
N ASP A 123 -0.01 -1.65 -16.92
CA ASP A 123 0.65 -2.76 -17.63
C ASP A 123 2.18 -2.62 -17.54
N ASN A 124 2.71 -1.43 -17.82
CA ASN A 124 4.14 -1.15 -17.70
C ASN A 124 4.65 -1.32 -16.27
N LEU A 125 3.91 -0.85 -15.28
CA LEU A 125 4.28 -0.98 -13.87
C LEU A 125 4.36 -2.45 -13.45
N VAL A 126 3.40 -3.29 -13.88
CA VAL A 126 3.41 -4.72 -13.57
C VAL A 126 4.58 -5.44 -14.24
N VAL A 127 4.93 -5.07 -15.48
CA VAL A 127 6.14 -5.58 -16.14
C VAL A 127 7.39 -5.17 -15.33
N TYR A 128 7.50 -3.89 -14.96
CA TYR A 128 8.60 -3.38 -14.15
C TYR A 128 8.74 -4.08 -12.80
N ILE A 129 7.63 -4.33 -12.08
CA ILE A 129 7.64 -5.06 -10.80
C ILE A 129 8.26 -6.45 -10.94
N ASN A 130 7.89 -7.20 -11.99
CA ASN A 130 8.21 -8.62 -12.12
C ASN A 130 9.50 -8.90 -12.89
N ASP A 131 10.01 -7.97 -13.69
CA ASP A 131 11.19 -8.17 -14.52
C ASP A 131 12.41 -7.44 -13.94
N ASP A 132 13.35 -8.23 -13.42
CA ASP A 132 14.60 -7.71 -12.87
C ASP A 132 15.67 -7.46 -13.96
N ALA A 133 15.44 -7.94 -15.18
CA ALA A 133 16.37 -7.71 -16.29
C ALA A 133 16.22 -6.31 -16.90
N ILE A 134 15.15 -5.57 -16.60
CA ILE A 134 14.94 -4.20 -17.09
C ILE A 134 16.01 -3.25 -16.53
N GLU A 135 16.31 -3.38 -15.23
CA GLU A 135 17.30 -2.56 -14.54
C GLU A 135 17.98 -3.38 -13.44
N ASP A 136 19.30 -3.35 -13.40
CA ASP A 136 20.11 -3.96 -12.34
C ASP A 136 20.23 -2.98 -11.15
N ILE A 137 19.15 -2.82 -10.41
CA ILE A 137 19.09 -1.95 -9.23
C ILE A 137 18.67 -2.74 -7.99
N ASP A 138 19.08 -2.22 -6.83
CA ASP A 138 18.70 -2.80 -5.54
C ASP A 138 17.17 -2.86 -5.39
N PRO A 139 16.60 -4.00 -4.94
CA PRO A 139 15.15 -4.15 -4.77
C PRO A 139 14.50 -3.09 -3.88
N LEU A 140 15.19 -2.55 -2.88
CA LEU A 140 14.64 -1.50 -2.01
C LEU A 140 14.55 -0.16 -2.74
N ILE A 141 15.49 0.15 -3.63
CA ILE A 141 15.42 1.31 -4.53
C ILE A 141 14.25 1.12 -5.51
N LYS A 142 14.14 -0.07 -6.10
CA LYS A 142 13.04 -0.43 -7.01
C LYS A 142 11.68 -0.31 -6.33
N LEU A 143 11.55 -0.70 -5.06
CA LEU A 143 10.35 -0.51 -4.26
C LEU A 143 9.93 0.96 -4.18
N ALA A 144 10.88 1.86 -3.93
CA ALA A 144 10.59 3.29 -3.87
C ALA A 144 10.05 3.83 -5.20
N ILE A 145 10.59 3.36 -6.31
CA ILE A 145 10.12 3.71 -7.66
C ILE A 145 8.71 3.15 -7.91
N ILE A 146 8.49 1.88 -7.60
CA ILE A 146 7.18 1.22 -7.74
C ILE A 146 6.11 1.97 -6.96
N HIS A 147 6.40 2.33 -5.70
CA HIS A 147 5.46 3.05 -4.85
C HIS A 147 5.11 4.41 -5.44
N HIS A 148 6.12 5.21 -5.84
CA HIS A 148 5.90 6.51 -6.46
C HIS A 148 5.08 6.41 -7.74
N GLN A 149 5.39 5.45 -8.61
CA GLN A 149 4.68 5.26 -9.88
C GLN A 149 3.23 4.86 -9.66
N PHE A 150 2.95 3.92 -8.76
CA PHE A 150 1.58 3.53 -8.43
C PHE A 150 0.76 4.72 -7.91
N GLU A 151 1.33 5.49 -6.97
CA GLU A 151 0.69 6.70 -6.42
C GLU A 151 0.48 7.78 -7.49
N SER A 152 1.35 7.85 -8.50
CA SER A 152 1.24 8.82 -9.58
C SER A 152 0.25 8.40 -10.67
N ILE A 153 0.14 7.12 -10.97
CA ILE A 153 -0.91 6.59 -11.87
C ILE A 153 -2.29 6.75 -11.21
N HIS A 154 -2.37 6.49 -9.91
CA HIS A 154 -3.59 6.61 -9.11
C HIS A 154 -4.79 5.91 -9.77
N PRO A 155 -4.70 4.58 -10.00
CA PRO A 155 -5.56 3.90 -10.98
C PRO A 155 -7.00 3.69 -10.52
N PHE A 156 -7.30 3.78 -9.24
CA PHE A 156 -8.62 3.51 -8.69
C PHE A 156 -9.35 4.79 -8.28
N TYR A 157 -10.67 4.68 -8.07
CA TYR A 157 -11.47 5.78 -7.53
C TYR A 157 -11.18 6.02 -6.04
N ASP A 158 -10.88 4.93 -5.28
CA ASP A 158 -10.52 4.99 -3.87
C ASP A 158 -9.55 3.86 -3.50
N GLY A 159 -8.88 3.98 -2.33
CA GLY A 159 -7.98 2.97 -1.79
C GLY A 159 -6.61 2.91 -2.46
N ASN A 160 -6.21 3.89 -3.28
CA ASN A 160 -4.91 3.87 -3.97
C ASN A 160 -3.74 3.80 -2.98
N GLY A 161 -3.66 4.70 -2.02
CA GLY A 161 -2.57 4.72 -1.03
C GLY A 161 -2.47 3.41 -0.25
N ARG A 162 -3.60 2.89 0.23
CA ARG A 162 -3.64 1.60 0.95
C ARG A 162 -3.22 0.44 0.06
N THR A 163 -3.71 0.38 -1.18
CA THR A 163 -3.31 -0.65 -2.16
C THR A 163 -1.82 -0.56 -2.49
N GLY A 164 -1.27 0.64 -2.69
CA GLY A 164 0.16 0.87 -2.95
C GLY A 164 1.04 0.35 -1.81
N ARG A 165 0.65 0.58 -0.54
CA ARG A 165 1.39 0.06 0.61
C ARG A 165 1.29 -1.45 0.75
N ILE A 166 0.16 -2.06 0.38
CA ILE A 166 0.06 -3.53 0.27
C ILE A 166 1.02 -4.04 -0.81
N ILE A 167 1.06 -3.42 -1.99
CA ILE A 167 1.97 -3.80 -3.07
C ILE A 167 3.43 -3.76 -2.59
N ASN A 168 3.83 -2.74 -1.81
CA ASN A 168 5.18 -2.66 -1.25
C ASN A 168 5.54 -3.88 -0.41
N SER A 169 4.68 -4.28 0.53
CA SER A 169 4.90 -5.44 1.39
C SER A 169 4.96 -6.74 0.57
N LEU A 170 4.06 -6.91 -0.41
CA LEU A 170 4.04 -8.07 -1.29
C LEU A 170 5.27 -8.13 -2.20
N TYR A 171 5.76 -7.00 -2.68
CA TYR A 171 6.97 -6.91 -3.48
C TYR A 171 8.19 -7.42 -2.70
N LEU A 172 8.36 -7.03 -1.44
CA LEU A 172 9.45 -7.52 -0.59
C LEU A 172 9.37 -9.04 -0.35
N VAL A 173 8.17 -9.59 -0.24
CA VAL A 173 7.96 -11.04 -0.16
C VAL A 173 8.38 -11.73 -1.47
N ILE A 174 8.05 -11.16 -2.63
CA ILE A 174 8.46 -11.69 -3.94
C ILE A 174 9.98 -11.70 -4.07
N LYS A 175 10.67 -10.70 -3.52
CA LYS A 175 12.13 -10.58 -3.54
C LYS A 175 12.84 -11.37 -2.44
N ASP A 176 12.11 -12.20 -1.69
CA ASP A 176 12.64 -12.96 -0.56
C ASP A 176 13.34 -12.11 0.52
N LEU A 177 12.92 -10.83 0.63
CA LEU A 177 13.38 -9.91 1.68
C LEU A 177 12.48 -9.96 2.92
N LEU A 178 11.26 -10.50 2.78
CA LEU A 178 10.33 -10.77 3.87
C LEU A 178 9.69 -12.15 3.68
N ASP A 179 9.58 -12.93 4.77
CA ASP A 179 8.83 -14.19 4.79
C ASP A 179 7.31 -13.96 4.83
N LEU A 180 6.90 -12.89 5.48
CA LEU A 180 5.52 -12.45 5.66
C LEU A 180 5.36 -11.00 5.17
N PRO A 181 4.17 -10.61 4.67
CA PRO A 181 3.96 -9.27 4.13
C PRO A 181 3.77 -8.23 5.25
N ILE A 182 4.71 -8.18 6.17
CA ILE A 182 4.67 -7.30 7.34
C ILE A 182 5.86 -6.36 7.27
N LEU A 183 5.61 -5.12 6.88
CA LEU A 183 6.56 -4.02 6.87
C LEU A 183 5.86 -2.82 7.50
N TYR A 184 6.38 -2.32 8.61
CA TYR A 184 5.79 -1.16 9.31
C TYR A 184 6.15 0.19 8.66
N LEU A 185 6.39 0.20 7.35
CA LEU A 185 6.67 1.43 6.61
C LEU A 185 5.56 2.47 6.78
N SER A 186 4.30 2.02 6.91
CA SER A 186 3.15 2.91 7.14
C SER A 186 3.29 3.71 8.44
N ARG A 187 3.88 3.13 9.49
CA ARG A 187 4.16 3.82 10.75
C ARG A 187 5.18 4.95 10.56
N TYR A 188 6.24 4.70 9.81
CA TYR A 188 7.21 5.74 9.48
C TYR A 188 6.58 6.86 8.65
N ILE A 189 5.75 6.50 7.67
CA ILE A 189 5.03 7.46 6.83
C ILE A 189 4.10 8.34 7.68
N ILE A 190 3.30 7.77 8.61
CA ILE A 190 2.38 8.58 9.44
C ILE A 190 3.14 9.54 10.36
N GLN A 191 4.28 9.13 10.91
CA GLN A 191 5.13 9.97 11.75
C GLN A 191 5.81 11.10 10.96
N ASN A 192 6.06 10.92 9.66
CA ASN A 192 6.74 11.85 8.77
C ASN A 192 5.84 12.26 7.57
N LYS A 193 4.52 12.35 7.79
CA LYS A 193 3.51 12.49 6.73
C LYS A 193 3.71 13.73 5.87
N GLY A 194 4.10 14.85 6.45
CA GLY A 194 4.36 16.08 5.70
C GLY A 194 5.54 15.93 4.73
N GLU A 195 6.60 15.24 5.15
CA GLU A 195 7.75 14.97 4.30
C GLU A 195 7.42 13.97 3.19
N TYR A 196 6.65 12.93 3.50
CA TYR A 196 6.15 11.97 2.51
C TYR A 196 5.47 12.66 1.33
N TYR A 197 4.47 13.52 1.59
CA TYR A 197 3.76 14.21 0.52
C TYR A 197 4.61 15.25 -0.21
N ARG A 198 5.51 15.91 0.51
CA ARG A 198 6.45 16.86 -0.10
C ARG A 198 7.39 16.16 -1.07
N LEU A 199 7.94 15.01 -0.69
CA LEU A 199 8.92 14.27 -1.51
C LEU A 199 8.28 13.58 -2.70
N ILE A 200 7.10 12.99 -2.55
CA ILE A 200 6.39 12.41 -3.69
C ILE A 200 6.04 13.48 -4.73
N GLN A 201 5.75 14.71 -4.30
CA GLN A 201 5.52 15.84 -5.20
C GLN A 201 6.84 16.38 -5.79
N SER A 202 7.93 16.40 -5.03
CA SER A 202 9.26 16.82 -5.50
C SER A 202 9.76 16.01 -6.70
N VAL A 203 9.50 14.69 -6.69
CA VAL A 203 9.79 13.85 -7.87
C VAL A 203 9.00 14.30 -9.10
N ARG A 204 7.72 14.64 -8.93
CA ARG A 204 6.85 15.07 -10.03
C ARG A 204 7.26 16.44 -10.60
N ASP A 205 7.67 17.36 -9.73
CA ASP A 205 7.96 18.75 -10.09
C ASP A 205 9.39 18.94 -10.62
N SER A 206 10.37 18.23 -10.06
CA SER A 206 11.80 18.45 -10.31
C SER A 206 12.60 17.20 -10.62
N GLY A 207 12.01 16.00 -10.56
CA GLY A 207 12.73 14.75 -10.73
C GLY A 207 13.67 14.40 -9.55
N ASP A 208 13.40 14.89 -8.35
CA ASP A 208 14.21 14.63 -7.16
C ASP A 208 13.99 13.20 -6.62
N TRP A 209 14.44 12.23 -7.42
CA TRP A 209 14.36 10.81 -7.05
C TRP A 209 15.25 10.45 -5.86
N GLU A 210 16.40 11.09 -5.72
CA GLU A 210 17.35 10.78 -4.65
C GLU A 210 16.72 11.01 -3.26
N SER A 211 16.15 12.18 -3.04
CA SER A 211 15.51 12.50 -1.77
C SER A 211 14.34 11.56 -1.45
N TRP A 212 13.55 11.20 -2.47
CA TRP A 212 12.45 10.25 -2.32
C TRP A 212 12.93 8.85 -1.96
N VAL A 213 13.91 8.32 -2.71
CA VAL A 213 14.47 6.99 -2.45
C VAL A 213 15.07 6.92 -1.06
N LEU A 214 15.87 7.94 -0.67
CA LEU A 214 16.44 8.00 0.68
C LEU A 214 15.38 8.05 1.78
N TYR A 215 14.26 8.73 1.55
CA TYR A 215 13.14 8.73 2.49
C TYR A 215 12.57 7.33 2.71
N ILE A 216 12.30 6.60 1.63
CA ILE A 216 11.77 5.23 1.70
C ILE A 216 12.78 4.29 2.37
N LEU A 217 14.06 4.37 2.02
CA LEU A 217 15.11 3.54 2.61
C LEU A 217 15.26 3.79 4.12
N ARG A 218 15.21 5.06 4.56
CA ARG A 218 15.21 5.41 6.00
C ARG A 218 13.98 4.85 6.72
N GLY A 219 12.82 4.87 6.07
CA GLY A 219 11.60 4.28 6.62
C GLY A 219 11.71 2.77 6.78
N ILE A 220 12.29 2.07 5.81
CA ILE A 220 12.54 0.63 5.89
C ILE A 220 13.56 0.33 7.01
N ASP A 221 14.68 1.01 7.04
CA ASP A 221 15.73 0.83 8.06
C ASP A 221 15.20 1.06 9.48
N ALA A 222 14.45 2.15 9.69
CA ALA A 222 13.87 2.47 11.00
C ALA A 222 12.87 1.42 11.48
N THR A 223 12.13 0.77 10.55
CA THR A 223 11.10 -0.21 10.90
C THR A 223 11.57 -1.67 10.89
N ALA A 224 12.71 -1.95 10.25
CA ALA A 224 13.32 -3.29 10.27
C ALA A 224 14.00 -3.64 11.60
N THR A 225 14.28 -2.65 12.43
CA THR A 225 14.96 -2.81 13.75
C THR A 225 13.99 -2.84 14.92
N GLU A 226 12.69 -2.67 14.71
CA GLU A 226 11.63 -2.75 15.73
C GLU A 226 11.04 -4.17 15.84
#